data_f5697a5e2a2cbb34167e9b715af4b791
#
_entry.id   f5697a5e2a2cbb34167e9b715af4b791
#
_cell.length_a   1.000
_cell.length_b   1.000
_cell.length_c   1.000
_cell.angle_alpha   90.00
_cell.angle_beta   90.00
_cell.angle_gamma   90.00
#
_symmetry.space_group_name_H-M   'P 1'
#
loop_
_entity.id
_entity.type
_entity.pdbx_description
1 polymer ?
#
loop_
_entity_poly.entity_id
_entity_poly.type
_entity_poly.pdbx_seq_one_letter_code
_entity_poly.pdbx_strand_id
1 'polypeptide(L)'
;IMTNGGTFVINGGERVIVSQIVRSPGMYYGHEVDKADQHTYTTTVIPYRGAWLEYETDNQGVFYVRIDKNRKLPITCLIRAMGVDTDAKIKELFGEDPLINATLEKDTCKTREESLLEIYRRLRPGEPPTVENAEAYMDTLFFDARRYDVSKVGRYKFNKKMDIWSRLSGQVLAEPIADPLTGEILAMPGETLTRAQAKELSAHGVNQAVLVLEG
;
A
#
# COMPACT_ATOMS: atom_id res chain seq x y z
N ILE A 1 -29.93 24.26 6.44
CA ILE A 1 -30.61 24.44 7.75
C ILE A 1 -31.20 23.08 8.13
N MET A 2 -30.94 22.62 9.34
CA MET A 2 -31.53 21.39 9.89
C MET A 2 -32.78 21.78 10.69
N THR A 3 -33.88 21.04 10.49
CA THR A 3 -35.13 21.25 11.22
C THR A 3 -35.12 20.48 12.56
N ASN A 4 -36.06 20.79 13.45
CA ASN A 4 -36.21 20.08 14.73
C ASN A 4 -36.52 18.57 14.55
N GLY A 5 -37.11 18.19 13.40
CA GLY A 5 -37.38 16.79 13.05
C GLY A 5 -36.20 16.02 12.47
N GLY A 6 -34.98 16.63 12.36
CA GLY A 6 -33.80 16.00 11.83
C GLY A 6 -33.73 15.97 10.30
N THR A 7 -34.55 16.72 9.61
CA THR A 7 -34.53 16.90 8.16
C THR A 7 -33.72 18.13 7.76
N PHE A 8 -33.31 18.21 6.50
CA PHE A 8 -32.57 19.33 5.93
C PHE A 8 -33.41 20.06 4.88
N VAL A 9 -33.42 21.37 4.92
CA VAL A 9 -34.03 22.18 3.86
C VAL A 9 -32.98 22.50 2.80
N ILE A 10 -33.16 21.90 1.61
CA ILE A 10 -32.27 22.05 0.46
C ILE A 10 -33.09 22.51 -0.73
N ASN A 11 -32.73 23.65 -1.32
CA ASN A 11 -33.46 24.26 -2.43
C ASN A 11 -34.96 24.42 -2.16
N GLY A 12 -35.35 24.82 -0.93
CA GLY A 12 -36.72 25.03 -0.51
C GLY A 12 -37.52 23.75 -0.23
N GLY A 13 -36.96 22.60 -0.39
CA GLY A 13 -37.57 21.30 -0.10
C GLY A 13 -36.98 20.64 1.15
N GLU A 14 -37.83 20.01 1.94
CA GLU A 14 -37.42 19.24 3.10
C GLU A 14 -36.90 17.86 2.65
N ARG A 15 -35.66 17.51 3.04
CA ARG A 15 -34.96 16.28 2.63
C ARG A 15 -34.37 15.57 3.82
N VAL A 16 -34.24 14.26 3.71
CA VAL A 16 -33.59 13.37 4.69
C VAL A 16 -32.31 12.78 4.09
N ILE A 17 -31.25 12.74 4.88
CA ILE A 17 -30.04 12.01 4.51
C ILE A 17 -30.24 10.54 4.87
N VAL A 18 -30.21 9.69 3.86
CA VAL A 18 -30.31 8.24 4.04
C VAL A 18 -28.94 7.67 4.40
N SER A 19 -28.88 6.88 5.47
CA SER A 19 -27.65 6.15 5.84
C SER A 19 -27.25 5.19 4.72
N GLN A 20 -25.95 5.20 4.36
CA GLN A 20 -25.40 4.33 3.34
C GLN A 20 -24.36 3.37 3.94
N ILE A 21 -24.41 2.12 3.49
CA ILE A 21 -23.40 1.13 3.85
C ILE A 21 -22.20 1.37 2.94
N VAL A 22 -21.04 1.60 3.55
CA VAL A 22 -19.76 1.76 2.85
C VAL A 22 -18.81 0.62 3.21
N ARG A 23 -17.85 0.36 2.33
CA ARG A 23 -16.80 -0.61 2.61
C ARG A 23 -15.93 -0.11 3.77
N SER A 24 -15.62 -0.98 4.75
CA SER A 24 -14.81 -0.57 5.90
C SER A 24 -13.38 -0.22 5.49
N PRO A 25 -12.68 0.63 6.25
CA PRO A 25 -11.25 0.87 6.02
C PRO A 25 -10.46 -0.45 6.04
N GLY A 26 -9.47 -0.56 5.18
CA GLY A 26 -8.64 -1.75 5.08
C GLY A 26 -8.04 -1.94 3.69
N MET A 27 -7.48 -3.11 3.46
CA MET A 27 -6.87 -3.51 2.19
C MET A 27 -7.67 -4.66 1.58
N TYR A 28 -7.98 -4.53 0.30
CA TYR A 28 -8.79 -5.48 -0.46
C TYR A 28 -8.02 -5.95 -1.68
N TYR A 29 -7.96 -7.25 -1.88
CA TYR A 29 -7.31 -7.88 -3.02
C TYR A 29 -8.35 -8.42 -4.00
N GLY A 30 -8.08 -8.27 -5.28
CA GLY A 30 -8.81 -8.88 -6.37
C GLY A 30 -7.86 -9.61 -7.32
N HIS A 31 -8.35 -10.66 -7.94
CA HIS A 31 -7.64 -11.41 -8.94
C HIS A 31 -8.64 -11.78 -10.03
N GLU A 32 -8.32 -11.44 -11.26
CA GLU A 32 -9.13 -11.74 -12.44
C GLU A 32 -8.27 -12.47 -13.46
N VAL A 33 -8.91 -13.42 -14.15
CA VAL A 33 -8.29 -14.16 -15.25
C VAL A 33 -9.08 -13.84 -16.50
N ASP A 34 -8.43 -13.34 -17.52
CA ASP A 34 -9.08 -13.03 -18.78
C ASP A 34 -9.28 -14.29 -19.65
N LYS A 35 -9.91 -14.13 -20.83
CA LYS A 35 -10.17 -15.24 -21.76
C LYS A 35 -8.91 -15.82 -22.39
N ALA A 36 -7.79 -15.13 -22.28
CA ALA A 36 -6.47 -15.55 -22.75
C ALA A 36 -5.60 -16.15 -21.65
N ASP A 37 -6.21 -16.52 -20.50
CA ASP A 37 -5.55 -17.05 -19.30
C ASP A 37 -4.50 -16.11 -18.71
N GLN A 38 -4.69 -14.79 -18.91
CA GLN A 38 -3.82 -13.78 -18.31
C GLN A 38 -4.38 -13.37 -16.95
N HIS A 39 -3.50 -13.40 -15.96
CA HIS A 39 -3.81 -13.07 -14.59
C HIS A 39 -3.58 -11.58 -14.34
N THR A 40 -4.59 -10.88 -13.89
CA THR A 40 -4.49 -9.49 -13.42
C THR A 40 -4.80 -9.42 -11.94
N TYR A 41 -4.02 -8.64 -11.23
CA TYR A 41 -4.14 -8.47 -9.79
C TYR A 41 -4.50 -7.03 -9.48
N THR A 42 -5.44 -6.87 -8.58
CA THR A 42 -5.85 -5.56 -8.10
C THR A 42 -5.77 -5.49 -6.58
N THR A 43 -5.42 -4.35 -6.07
CA THR A 43 -5.43 -4.10 -4.62
C THR A 43 -5.97 -2.71 -4.37
N THR A 44 -6.96 -2.60 -3.50
CA THR A 44 -7.53 -1.31 -3.09
C THR A 44 -7.24 -1.08 -1.62
N VAL A 45 -6.57 0.03 -1.33
CA VAL A 45 -6.33 0.52 0.03
C VAL A 45 -7.36 1.61 0.32
N ILE A 46 -8.23 1.35 1.28
CA ILE A 46 -9.31 2.26 1.70
C ILE A 46 -8.97 2.78 3.09
N PRO A 47 -8.65 4.08 3.24
CA PRO A 47 -8.53 4.72 4.55
C PRO A 47 -9.94 5.00 5.13
N TYR A 48 -10.03 5.30 6.42
CA TYR A 48 -11.22 5.86 7.02
C TYR A 48 -11.49 7.29 6.50
N ARG A 49 -10.42 8.07 6.35
CA ARG A 49 -10.43 9.41 5.78
C ARG A 49 -9.19 9.57 4.91
N GLY A 50 -9.35 10.13 3.72
CA GLY A 50 -8.27 10.46 2.81
C GLY A 50 -8.36 9.78 1.46
N ALA A 51 -7.30 9.92 0.68
CA ALA A 51 -7.21 9.40 -0.67
C ALA A 51 -7.15 7.86 -0.71
N TRP A 52 -7.90 7.27 -1.62
CA TRP A 52 -7.79 5.83 -1.90
C TRP A 52 -6.55 5.57 -2.76
N LEU A 53 -5.93 4.41 -2.52
CA LEU A 53 -4.89 3.89 -3.38
C LEU A 53 -5.40 2.61 -4.04
N GLU A 54 -5.42 2.62 -5.37
CA GLU A 54 -5.81 1.46 -6.17
C GLU A 54 -4.59 1.00 -6.97
N TYR A 55 -4.19 -0.23 -6.75
CA TYR A 55 -3.07 -0.87 -7.45
C TYR A 55 -3.63 -1.87 -8.46
N GLU A 56 -3.08 -1.89 -9.67
CA GLU A 56 -3.48 -2.83 -10.71
C GLU A 56 -2.25 -3.31 -11.51
N THR A 57 -2.26 -4.56 -11.94
CA THR A 57 -1.35 -5.05 -12.99
C THR A 57 -2.06 -5.01 -14.33
N ASP A 58 -1.35 -4.67 -15.39
CA ASP A 58 -1.88 -4.80 -16.75
C ASP A 58 -1.42 -6.11 -17.42
N ASN A 59 -1.92 -6.34 -18.64
CA ASN A 59 -1.60 -7.54 -19.43
C ASN A 59 -0.14 -7.58 -19.89
N GLN A 60 0.64 -6.52 -19.71
CA GLN A 60 2.07 -6.46 -20.02
C GLN A 60 2.92 -6.70 -18.77
N GLY A 61 2.31 -6.99 -17.64
CA GLY A 61 3.01 -7.18 -16.36
C GLY A 61 3.48 -5.89 -15.71
N VAL A 62 2.93 -4.74 -16.10
CA VAL A 62 3.28 -3.45 -15.50
C VAL A 62 2.38 -3.18 -14.31
N PHE A 63 2.97 -2.81 -13.18
CA PHE A 63 2.26 -2.36 -12.00
C PHE A 63 1.93 -0.87 -12.07
N TYR A 64 0.66 -0.57 -11.89
CA TYR A 64 0.15 0.79 -11.83
C TYR A 64 -0.46 1.12 -10.48
N VAL A 65 -0.45 2.39 -10.14
CA VAL A 65 -1.18 2.94 -9.01
C VAL A 65 -2.07 4.08 -9.45
N ARG A 66 -3.28 4.15 -8.89
CA ARG A 66 -4.18 5.31 -8.95
C ARG A 66 -4.27 5.93 -7.57
N ILE A 67 -4.13 7.22 -7.52
CA ILE A 67 -4.32 8.00 -6.30
C ILE A 67 -5.64 8.76 -6.45
N ASP A 68 -6.61 8.45 -5.60
CA ASP A 68 -7.92 9.13 -5.51
C ASP A 68 -8.65 9.24 -6.87
N LYS A 69 -8.81 8.12 -7.59
CA LYS A 69 -9.50 8.02 -8.90
C LYS A 69 -8.84 8.77 -10.06
N ASN A 70 -7.65 9.31 -9.88
CA ASN A 70 -6.91 9.97 -10.94
C ASN A 70 -6.33 8.96 -11.97
N ARG A 71 -5.71 9.47 -13.03
CA ARG A 71 -5.08 8.64 -14.04
C ARG A 71 -3.97 7.79 -13.43
N LYS A 72 -3.91 6.52 -13.83
CA LYS A 72 -2.89 5.58 -13.36
C LYS A 72 -1.48 6.03 -13.75
N LEU A 73 -0.53 5.71 -12.90
CA LEU A 73 0.90 5.92 -13.11
C LEU A 73 1.67 4.67 -12.68
N PRO A 74 2.88 4.42 -13.22
CA PRO A 74 3.69 3.29 -12.77
C PRO A 74 3.92 3.37 -11.26
N ILE A 75 3.84 2.23 -10.57
CA ILE A 75 4.00 2.21 -9.11
C ILE A 75 5.40 2.68 -8.68
N THR A 76 6.42 2.45 -9.52
CA THR A 76 7.80 2.89 -9.30
C THR A 76 7.91 4.40 -9.15
N CYS A 77 7.08 5.16 -9.85
CA CYS A 77 6.98 6.61 -9.68
C CYS A 77 6.53 6.97 -8.24
N LEU A 78 5.53 6.29 -7.69
CA LEU A 78 5.12 6.51 -6.29
C LEU A 78 6.21 6.07 -5.31
N ILE A 79 6.84 4.93 -5.55
CA ILE A 79 7.94 4.40 -4.71
C ILE A 79 9.11 5.39 -4.65
N ARG A 80 9.51 5.99 -5.79
CA ARG A 80 10.54 7.03 -5.84
C ARG A 80 10.14 8.28 -5.06
N ALA A 81 8.90 8.74 -5.24
CA ALA A 81 8.39 9.90 -4.51
C ALA A 81 8.41 9.68 -2.99
N MET A 82 8.20 8.45 -2.54
CA MET A 82 8.28 8.06 -1.12
C MET A 82 9.70 7.88 -0.57
N GLY A 83 10.74 8.06 -1.39
CA GLY A 83 12.14 8.10 -0.97
C GLY A 83 13.03 6.96 -1.44
N VAL A 84 12.50 5.96 -2.15
CA VAL A 84 13.30 4.91 -2.81
C VAL A 84 13.63 5.37 -4.23
N ASP A 85 14.64 6.21 -4.38
CA ASP A 85 14.89 7.06 -5.53
C ASP A 85 15.53 6.39 -6.75
N THR A 86 16.25 5.27 -6.57
CA THR A 86 17.01 4.62 -7.65
C THR A 86 16.46 3.27 -8.04
N ASP A 87 16.67 2.86 -9.32
CA ASP A 87 16.27 1.54 -9.81
C ASP A 87 16.96 0.42 -9.00
N ALA A 88 18.21 0.63 -8.59
CA ALA A 88 18.96 -0.33 -7.78
C ALA A 88 18.31 -0.54 -6.41
N LYS A 89 17.95 0.53 -5.70
CA LYS A 89 17.26 0.43 -4.41
C LYS A 89 15.86 -0.19 -4.53
N ILE A 90 15.14 0.09 -5.63
CA ILE A 90 13.84 -0.55 -5.88
C ILE A 90 14.03 -2.06 -6.07
N LYS A 91 15.03 -2.49 -6.85
CA LYS A 91 15.36 -3.91 -7.03
C LYS A 91 15.85 -4.59 -5.75
N GLU A 92 16.62 -3.89 -4.94
CA GLU A 92 17.06 -4.38 -3.64
C GLU A 92 15.87 -4.62 -2.69
N LEU A 93 14.87 -3.72 -2.71
CA LEU A 93 13.70 -3.80 -1.84
C LEU A 93 12.68 -4.85 -2.28
N PHE A 94 12.43 -4.99 -3.59
CA PHE A 94 11.38 -5.86 -4.15
C PHE A 94 11.91 -7.13 -4.82
N GLY A 95 13.21 -7.26 -4.98
CA GLY A 95 13.85 -8.33 -5.74
C GLY A 95 13.86 -8.06 -7.26
N GLU A 96 14.53 -8.94 -8.00
CA GLU A 96 14.56 -8.89 -9.48
C GLU A 96 13.33 -9.63 -10.08
N ASP A 97 12.14 -9.17 -9.73
CA ASP A 97 10.91 -9.71 -10.27
C ASP A 97 10.66 -9.18 -11.70
N PRO A 98 10.21 -10.03 -12.66
CA PRO A 98 9.89 -9.61 -14.02
C PRO A 98 8.89 -8.45 -14.09
N LEU A 99 7.89 -8.42 -13.20
CA LEU A 99 6.88 -7.36 -13.16
C LEU A 99 7.49 -6.02 -12.71
N ILE A 100 8.42 -6.05 -11.76
CA ILE A 100 9.16 -4.86 -11.32
C ILE A 100 10.04 -4.33 -12.45
N ASN A 101 10.75 -5.21 -13.16
CA ASN A 101 11.59 -4.82 -14.29
C ASN A 101 10.75 -4.20 -15.42
N ALA A 102 9.63 -4.81 -15.81
CA ALA A 102 8.71 -4.26 -16.80
C ALA A 102 8.15 -2.89 -16.38
N THR A 103 7.88 -2.71 -15.08
CA THR A 103 7.40 -1.43 -14.54
C THR A 103 8.47 -0.36 -14.58
N LEU A 104 9.72 -0.69 -14.25
CA LEU A 104 10.87 0.23 -14.31
C LEU A 104 11.17 0.68 -15.75
N GLU A 105 11.01 -0.20 -16.74
CA GLU A 105 11.16 0.14 -18.16
C GLU A 105 10.06 1.10 -18.64
N LYS A 106 8.84 0.95 -18.11
CA LYS A 106 7.69 1.80 -18.45
C LYS A 106 7.74 3.14 -17.74
N ASP A 107 8.43 3.25 -16.62
CA ASP A 107 8.54 4.47 -15.83
C ASP A 107 9.46 5.50 -16.51
N THR A 108 8.90 6.66 -16.79
CA THR A 108 9.64 7.78 -17.39
C THR A 108 10.42 8.60 -16.36
N CYS A 109 10.06 8.49 -15.08
CA CYS A 109 10.72 9.20 -13.98
C CYS A 109 11.95 8.43 -13.52
N LYS A 110 13.09 9.12 -13.36
CA LYS A 110 14.34 8.49 -12.91
C LYS A 110 14.81 9.01 -11.56
N THR A 111 14.29 10.13 -11.12
CA THR A 111 14.62 10.75 -9.82
C THR A 111 13.38 10.91 -8.95
N ARG A 112 13.60 11.13 -7.65
CA ARG A 112 12.52 11.43 -6.69
C ARG A 112 11.79 12.73 -7.08
N GLU A 113 12.55 13.75 -7.48
CA GLU A 113 12.00 15.05 -7.85
C GLU A 113 11.09 14.98 -9.09
N GLU A 114 11.53 14.27 -10.14
CA GLU A 114 10.70 14.02 -11.33
C GLU A 114 9.41 13.28 -10.97
N SER A 115 9.49 12.32 -10.09
CA SER A 115 8.33 11.53 -9.62
C SER A 115 7.34 12.38 -8.83
N LEU A 116 7.82 13.24 -7.93
CA LEU A 116 6.99 14.18 -7.19
C LEU A 116 6.26 15.15 -8.14
N LEU A 117 6.99 15.71 -9.11
CA LEU A 117 6.41 16.63 -10.10
C LEU A 117 5.36 15.92 -10.99
N GLU A 118 5.62 14.67 -11.41
CA GLU A 118 4.68 13.92 -12.23
C GLU A 118 3.39 13.58 -11.46
N ILE A 119 3.51 13.16 -10.19
CA ILE A 119 2.35 12.94 -9.33
C ILE A 119 1.57 14.24 -9.13
N TYR A 120 2.25 15.35 -8.84
CA TYR A 120 1.60 16.64 -8.63
C TYR A 120 0.84 17.12 -9.87
N ARG A 121 1.43 17.01 -11.07
CA ARG A 121 0.74 17.35 -12.33
C ARG A 121 -0.55 16.57 -12.54
N ARG A 122 -0.58 15.31 -12.12
CA ARG A 122 -1.77 14.45 -12.27
C ARG A 122 -2.85 14.74 -11.25
N LEU A 123 -2.45 15.10 -10.03
CA LEU A 123 -3.38 15.39 -8.93
C LEU A 123 -3.89 16.84 -8.96
N ARG A 124 -3.07 17.78 -9.50
CA ARG A 124 -3.36 19.23 -9.58
C ARG A 124 -3.14 19.76 -10.99
N PRO A 125 -3.95 19.32 -11.97
CA PRO A 125 -3.83 19.82 -13.33
C PRO A 125 -4.12 21.34 -13.36
N GLY A 126 -3.22 22.10 -13.99
CA GLY A 126 -3.35 23.57 -14.13
C GLY A 126 -2.54 24.39 -13.13
N GLU A 127 -1.96 23.78 -12.10
CA GLU A 127 -1.03 24.47 -11.21
C GLU A 127 0.43 24.26 -11.67
N PRO A 128 1.31 25.28 -11.65
CA PRO A 128 2.71 25.10 -12.00
C PRO A 128 3.40 24.19 -10.95
N PRO A 129 4.00 23.08 -11.38
CA PRO A 129 4.60 22.13 -10.46
C PRO A 129 5.99 22.66 -10.00
N THR A 130 6.18 22.78 -8.69
CA THR A 130 7.50 22.91 -8.05
C THR A 130 7.74 21.74 -7.10
N VAL A 131 8.99 21.42 -6.82
CA VAL A 131 9.34 20.29 -5.95
C VAL A 131 8.79 20.51 -4.53
N GLU A 132 8.94 21.73 -4.01
CA GLU A 132 8.47 22.10 -2.67
C GLU A 132 6.94 21.95 -2.56
N ASN A 133 6.20 22.42 -3.56
CA ASN A 133 4.73 22.29 -3.57
C ASN A 133 4.30 20.81 -3.69
N ALA A 134 5.01 20.04 -4.49
CA ALA A 134 4.73 18.63 -4.66
C ALA A 134 5.00 17.82 -3.38
N GLU A 135 6.11 18.08 -2.69
CA GLU A 135 6.42 17.50 -1.38
C GLU A 135 5.36 17.87 -0.34
N ALA A 136 5.08 19.15 -0.16
CA ALA A 136 4.08 19.63 0.78
C ALA A 136 2.68 19.05 0.50
N TYR A 137 2.36 18.85 -0.78
CA TYR A 137 1.10 18.22 -1.17
C TYR A 137 1.06 16.73 -0.82
N MET A 138 2.13 15.97 -1.08
CA MET A 138 2.24 14.55 -0.72
C MET A 138 2.18 14.37 0.80
N ASP A 139 2.87 15.21 1.56
CA ASP A 139 2.82 15.20 3.03
C ASP A 139 1.40 15.47 3.53
N THR A 140 0.72 16.45 2.95
CA THR A 140 -0.67 16.75 3.29
C THR A 140 -1.61 15.60 2.93
N LEU A 141 -1.37 14.92 1.81
CA LEU A 141 -2.27 13.89 1.30
C LEU A 141 -2.19 12.59 2.11
N PHE A 142 -1.01 12.20 2.59
CA PHE A 142 -0.77 10.89 3.22
C PHE A 142 -0.29 10.96 4.66
N PHE A 143 0.31 12.07 5.11
CA PHE A 143 0.96 12.17 6.42
C PHE A 143 0.34 13.19 7.36
N ASP A 144 -0.58 14.06 6.90
CA ASP A 144 -1.36 14.92 7.81
C ASP A 144 -2.50 14.11 8.45
N ALA A 145 -2.40 13.86 9.76
CA ALA A 145 -3.38 13.11 10.53
C ALA A 145 -4.80 13.69 10.48
N ARG A 146 -4.96 14.96 10.14
CA ARG A 146 -6.28 15.60 9.95
C ARG A 146 -6.90 15.25 8.61
N ARG A 147 -6.10 14.87 7.62
CA ARG A 147 -6.54 14.60 6.25
C ARG A 147 -6.47 13.13 5.87
N TYR A 148 -5.58 12.36 6.48
CA TYR A 148 -5.43 10.94 6.24
C TYR A 148 -5.48 10.16 7.55
N ASP A 149 -6.41 9.23 7.65
CA ASP A 149 -6.56 8.35 8.80
C ASP A 149 -7.01 6.96 8.35
N VAL A 150 -6.27 5.95 8.77
CA VAL A 150 -6.60 4.53 8.51
C VAL A 150 -7.59 4.00 9.54
N SER A 151 -7.73 4.65 10.70
CA SER A 151 -8.46 4.21 11.88
C SER A 151 -7.93 2.90 12.51
N LYS A 152 -8.39 2.60 13.72
CA LYS A 152 -8.03 1.35 14.43
C LYS A 152 -8.49 0.10 13.67
N VAL A 153 -9.68 0.15 13.06
CA VAL A 153 -10.23 -0.97 12.28
C VAL A 153 -9.41 -1.22 11.02
N GLY A 154 -9.06 -0.17 10.29
CA GLY A 154 -8.20 -0.27 9.12
C GLY A 154 -6.83 -0.80 9.48
N ARG A 155 -6.19 -0.27 10.53
CA ARG A 155 -4.89 -0.73 11.02
C ARG A 155 -4.90 -2.21 11.37
N TYR A 156 -5.94 -2.68 12.09
CA TYR A 156 -6.09 -4.10 12.39
C TYR A 156 -6.17 -4.95 11.11
N LYS A 157 -6.93 -4.51 10.10
CA LYS A 157 -7.06 -5.23 8.83
C LYS A 157 -5.77 -5.24 8.03
N PHE A 158 -5.01 -4.14 8.02
CA PHE A 158 -3.69 -4.10 7.40
C PHE A 158 -2.75 -5.09 8.08
N ASN A 159 -2.61 -5.01 9.38
CA ASN A 159 -1.73 -5.90 10.15
C ASN A 159 -2.11 -7.37 9.91
N LYS A 160 -3.40 -7.72 9.98
CA LYS A 160 -3.86 -9.09 9.74
C LYS A 160 -3.43 -9.65 8.38
N LYS A 161 -3.29 -8.80 7.34
CA LYS A 161 -2.92 -9.22 5.99
C LYS A 161 -1.43 -9.13 5.71
N MET A 162 -0.72 -8.22 6.37
CA MET A 162 0.68 -7.92 6.12
C MET A 162 1.63 -8.48 7.17
N ASP A 163 1.14 -8.82 8.38
CA ASP A 163 1.97 -9.40 9.43
C ASP A 163 2.61 -10.70 8.96
N ILE A 164 3.92 -10.81 9.19
CA ILE A 164 4.72 -11.95 8.79
C ILE A 164 4.33 -13.24 9.54
N TRP A 165 3.82 -13.12 10.78
CA TRP A 165 3.55 -14.28 11.63
C TRP A 165 2.63 -15.34 11.00
N SER A 166 1.66 -14.90 10.20
CA SER A 166 0.72 -15.82 9.55
C SER A 166 1.38 -16.69 8.48
N ARG A 167 2.50 -16.22 7.93
CA ARG A 167 3.30 -16.91 6.92
C ARG A 167 4.40 -17.77 7.55
N LEU A 168 4.88 -17.38 8.72
CA LEU A 168 5.90 -18.13 9.48
C LEU A 168 5.32 -19.32 10.25
N SER A 169 4.06 -19.25 10.65
CA SER A 169 3.44 -20.30 11.46
C SER A 169 3.38 -21.63 10.71
N GLY A 170 4.00 -22.66 11.28
CA GLY A 170 4.10 -24.01 10.71
C GLY A 170 5.27 -24.20 9.73
N GLN A 171 6.08 -23.17 9.49
CA GLN A 171 7.24 -23.24 8.62
C GLN A 171 8.50 -23.63 9.41
N VAL A 172 9.48 -24.23 8.70
CA VAL A 172 10.79 -24.57 9.25
C VAL A 172 11.80 -23.49 8.85
N LEU A 173 12.57 -23.01 9.83
CA LEU A 173 13.61 -22.01 9.58
C LEU A 173 14.84 -22.63 8.93
N ALA A 174 15.38 -21.96 7.90
CA ALA A 174 16.66 -22.30 7.29
C ALA A 174 17.83 -21.57 7.96
N GLU A 175 17.58 -20.35 8.46
CA GLU A 175 18.57 -19.50 9.12
C GLU A 175 18.07 -19.02 10.48
N PRO A 176 18.98 -18.65 11.42
CA PRO A 176 18.57 -18.11 12.70
C PRO A 176 17.90 -16.75 12.53
N ILE A 177 16.92 -16.47 13.34
CA ILE A 177 16.27 -15.15 13.40
C ILE A 177 16.79 -14.41 14.62
N ALA A 178 17.33 -13.21 14.40
CA ALA A 178 17.76 -12.30 15.44
C ALA A 178 16.79 -11.14 15.60
N ASP A 179 16.68 -10.60 16.81
CA ASP A 179 15.97 -9.37 17.10
C ASP A 179 16.64 -8.21 16.35
N PRO A 180 15.90 -7.45 15.52
CA PRO A 180 16.46 -6.36 14.73
C PRO A 180 17.04 -5.20 15.58
N LEU A 181 16.62 -5.08 16.83
CA LEU A 181 17.04 -4.00 17.74
C LEU A 181 18.20 -4.42 18.65
N THR A 182 18.16 -5.64 19.17
CA THR A 182 19.14 -6.11 20.17
C THR A 182 20.21 -7.03 19.60
N GLY A 183 19.92 -7.68 18.44
CA GLY A 183 20.76 -8.72 17.85
C GLY A 183 20.72 -10.07 18.58
N GLU A 184 19.86 -10.22 19.59
CA GLU A 184 19.65 -11.49 20.30
C GLU A 184 18.98 -12.51 19.38
N ILE A 185 19.43 -13.77 19.42
CA ILE A 185 18.85 -14.84 18.62
C ILE A 185 17.51 -15.26 19.25
N LEU A 186 16.43 -15.07 18.50
CA LEU A 186 15.06 -15.39 18.92
C LEU A 186 14.61 -16.79 18.49
N ALA A 187 15.15 -17.33 17.39
CA ALA A 187 14.81 -18.65 16.90
C ALA A 187 15.99 -19.26 16.12
N MET A 188 16.13 -20.59 16.19
CA MET A 188 17.25 -21.34 15.60
C MET A 188 16.85 -22.03 14.29
N PRO A 189 17.80 -22.31 13.39
CA PRO A 189 17.57 -23.11 12.20
C PRO A 189 17.05 -24.51 12.53
N GLY A 190 16.16 -25.03 11.68
CA GLY A 190 15.58 -26.36 11.85
C GLY A 190 14.37 -26.40 12.80
N GLU A 191 14.04 -25.31 13.48
CA GLU A 191 12.82 -25.23 14.30
C GLU A 191 11.59 -25.02 13.44
N THR A 192 10.52 -25.79 13.74
CA THR A 192 9.19 -25.54 13.19
C THR A 192 8.51 -24.49 14.06
N LEU A 193 8.23 -23.34 13.51
CA LEU A 193 7.65 -22.23 14.25
C LEU A 193 6.18 -22.49 14.61
N THR A 194 5.90 -22.48 15.88
CA THR A 194 4.52 -22.46 16.38
C THR A 194 3.88 -21.11 16.13
N ARG A 195 2.54 -21.06 16.15
CA ARG A 195 1.80 -19.79 16.00
C ARG A 195 2.14 -18.77 17.09
N ALA A 196 2.47 -19.22 18.28
CA ALA A 196 2.85 -18.35 19.40
C ALA A 196 4.22 -17.71 19.14
N GLN A 197 5.22 -18.53 18.80
CA GLN A 197 6.56 -18.06 18.45
C GLN A 197 6.54 -17.12 17.24
N ALA A 198 5.79 -17.46 16.17
CA ALA A 198 5.69 -16.58 15.00
C ALA A 198 5.12 -15.20 15.35
N LYS A 199 4.14 -15.12 16.27
CA LYS A 199 3.61 -13.84 16.76
C LYS A 199 4.62 -13.06 17.60
N GLU A 200 5.39 -13.74 18.41
CA GLU A 200 6.44 -13.16 19.22
C GLU A 200 7.55 -12.55 18.34
N LEU A 201 8.00 -13.29 17.31
CA LEU A 201 8.93 -12.78 16.30
C LEU A 201 8.40 -11.52 15.60
N SER A 202 7.14 -11.53 15.19
CA SER A 202 6.50 -10.36 14.58
C SER A 202 6.41 -9.18 15.55
N ALA A 203 6.17 -9.42 16.84
CA ALA A 203 6.13 -8.37 17.88
C ALA A 203 7.51 -7.73 18.15
N HIS A 204 8.60 -8.49 17.98
CA HIS A 204 9.97 -7.99 18.01
C HIS A 204 10.39 -7.21 16.75
N GLY A 205 9.48 -7.06 15.77
CA GLY A 205 9.75 -6.31 14.55
C GLY A 205 10.45 -7.10 13.45
N VAL A 206 10.52 -8.43 13.58
CA VAL A 206 11.03 -9.30 12.50
C VAL A 206 10.10 -9.19 11.30
N ASN A 207 10.65 -8.82 10.14
CA ASN A 207 9.90 -8.59 8.90
C ASN A 207 10.35 -9.51 7.75
N GLN A 208 11.38 -10.31 7.94
CA GLN A 208 11.86 -11.28 6.96
C GLN A 208 12.45 -12.51 7.67
N ALA A 209 12.39 -13.67 7.02
CA ALA A 209 12.96 -14.92 7.48
C ALA A 209 13.28 -15.82 6.28
N VAL A 210 14.33 -16.62 6.38
CA VAL A 210 14.69 -17.63 5.40
C VAL A 210 14.08 -18.96 5.84
N LEU A 211 13.26 -19.56 4.98
CA LEU A 211 12.52 -20.78 5.25
C LEU A 211 13.06 -21.94 4.41
N VAL A 212 12.94 -23.16 4.96
CA VAL A 212 13.15 -24.38 4.19
C VAL A 212 11.91 -24.62 3.33
N LEU A 213 12.05 -24.61 2.00
CA LEU A 213 11.01 -25.03 1.08
C LEU A 213 11.14 -26.53 0.85
N GLU A 214 10.13 -27.29 1.25
CA GLU A 214 9.99 -28.67 0.78
C GLU A 214 9.59 -28.61 -0.70
N GLY A 215 10.43 -29.16 -1.58
CA GLY A 215 10.24 -29.20 -3.01
C GLY A 215 9.20 -30.22 -3.46
#